data_5e0b9edb63002089e7c5aa78daf48ead
#
_entry.id   5e0b9edb63002089e7c5aa78daf48ead
#
_cell.length_a   1.000
_cell.length_b   1.000
_cell.length_c   1.000
_cell.angle_alpha   90.00
_cell.angle_beta   90.00
_cell.angle_gamma   90.00
#
_symmetry.space_group_name_H-M   'P 1'
#
loop_
_entity.id
_entity.type
_entity.pdbx_description
1 polymer ?
#
loop_
_entity_poly.entity_id
_entity_poly.type
_entity_poly.pdbx_seq_one_letter_code
_entity_poly.pdbx_strand_id
1 'polypeptide(L)'
;MNKQSILVLGFVFFLVVIIETSVAGNEKKIIPPLYVPGLGEIMNNNVQPHHIKLNLSGQFNNWPLALYELDELREAFNAVKQYQGTWNGKKIAEMLPAFTDTYFTVIEKAIKEKDTKKFKNAYAQLTNACNACHQANDRSFIVIKIPESSPFSNQEFEPIKTN
;
A
#
# COMPACT_ATOMS: atom_id res chain seq x y z
N MET A 1 84.15 -36.62 -43.58
CA MET A 1 82.79 -36.54 -44.20
C MET A 1 81.75 -36.97 -43.19
N ASN A 2 81.16 -35.98 -42.53
CA ASN A 2 80.32 -36.16 -41.36
C ASN A 2 78.87 -36.36 -41.77
N LYS A 3 78.26 -37.45 -41.36
CA LYS A 3 76.79 -37.67 -41.39
C LYS A 3 76.23 -37.14 -40.08
N GLN A 4 75.48 -36.07 -40.15
CA GLN A 4 74.62 -35.65 -39.01
C GLN A 4 73.34 -36.38 -39.03
N SER A 5 73.07 -37.08 -37.96
CA SER A 5 71.79 -37.71 -37.71
C SER A 5 70.77 -36.68 -37.13
N ILE A 6 69.69 -36.42 -37.82
CA ILE A 6 68.61 -35.59 -37.34
C ILE A 6 67.71 -36.44 -36.51
N LEU A 7 67.63 -36.15 -35.23
CA LEU A 7 66.66 -36.76 -34.28
C LEU A 7 65.36 -36.00 -34.35
N VAL A 8 64.32 -36.64 -34.92
CA VAL A 8 62.93 -36.09 -34.95
C VAL A 8 62.25 -36.46 -33.66
N LEU A 9 62.11 -35.51 -32.76
CA LEU A 9 61.32 -35.65 -31.53
C LEU A 9 59.83 -35.47 -31.89
N GLY A 10 59.08 -36.56 -31.94
CA GLY A 10 57.64 -36.54 -32.14
C GLY A 10 56.93 -36.08 -30.83
N PHE A 11 56.35 -34.90 -30.87
CA PHE A 11 55.46 -34.39 -29.80
C PHE A 11 54.08 -34.99 -30.01
N VAL A 12 53.67 -35.96 -29.19
CA VAL A 12 52.33 -36.50 -29.12
C VAL A 12 51.49 -35.56 -28.27
N PHE A 13 50.66 -34.73 -28.90
CA PHE A 13 49.66 -33.92 -28.21
C PHE A 13 48.49 -34.81 -27.81
N PHE A 14 48.42 -35.11 -26.53
CA PHE A 14 47.22 -35.75 -25.94
C PHE A 14 46.14 -34.66 -25.81
N LEU A 15 45.15 -34.68 -26.68
CA LEU A 15 43.96 -33.83 -26.60
C LEU A 15 43.01 -34.43 -25.52
N VAL A 16 43.08 -33.87 -24.31
CA VAL A 16 42.11 -34.20 -23.27
C VAL A 16 40.81 -33.46 -23.56
N VAL A 17 39.83 -34.14 -24.13
CA VAL A 17 38.48 -33.60 -24.28
C VAL A 17 37.79 -33.68 -22.92
N ILE A 18 37.71 -32.56 -22.22
CA ILE A 18 36.87 -32.43 -21.02
C ILE A 18 35.42 -32.31 -21.48
N ILE A 19 34.69 -33.36 -21.35
CA ILE A 19 33.22 -33.33 -21.54
C ILE A 19 32.64 -32.71 -20.27
N GLU A 20 32.35 -31.41 -20.29
CA GLU A 20 31.53 -30.76 -19.27
C GLU A 20 30.10 -31.26 -19.42
N THR A 21 29.70 -32.20 -18.59
CA THR A 21 28.29 -32.57 -18.44
C THR A 21 27.60 -31.44 -17.68
N SER A 22 27.00 -30.50 -18.41
CA SER A 22 26.07 -29.54 -17.84
C SER A 22 24.86 -30.29 -17.31
N VAL A 23 24.87 -30.60 -16.02
CA VAL A 23 23.65 -30.99 -15.28
C VAL A 23 22.81 -29.74 -15.18
N ALA A 24 21.94 -29.54 -16.16
CA ALA A 24 20.87 -28.54 -16.08
C ALA A 24 19.91 -29.03 -14.99
N GLY A 25 20.22 -28.68 -13.75
CA GLY A 25 19.33 -28.84 -12.62
C GLY A 25 18.07 -28.02 -12.94
N ASN A 26 16.96 -28.71 -13.12
CA ASN A 26 15.64 -28.11 -13.29
C ASN A 26 15.25 -27.54 -11.90
N GLU A 27 15.85 -26.40 -11.50
CA GLU A 27 15.45 -25.69 -10.30
C GLU A 27 14.02 -25.25 -10.50
N LYS A 28 13.10 -25.97 -9.86
CA LYS A 28 11.68 -25.61 -9.80
C LYS A 28 11.61 -24.27 -9.11
N LYS A 29 11.50 -23.19 -9.91
CA LYS A 29 11.33 -21.83 -9.41
C LYS A 29 10.11 -21.83 -8.49
N ILE A 30 10.35 -21.81 -7.18
CA ILE A 30 9.29 -21.69 -6.18
C ILE A 30 8.78 -20.25 -6.28
N ILE A 31 7.65 -20.07 -6.96
CA ILE A 31 6.93 -18.80 -6.97
C ILE A 31 6.15 -18.79 -5.64
N PRO A 32 6.48 -17.91 -4.69
CA PRO A 32 5.71 -17.83 -3.46
C PRO A 32 4.25 -17.49 -3.79
N PRO A 33 3.28 -17.97 -3.01
CA PRO A 33 1.88 -17.63 -3.21
C PRO A 33 1.74 -16.10 -3.14
N LEU A 34 0.91 -15.55 -4.05
CA LEU A 34 0.61 -14.13 -4.05
C LEU A 34 -0.01 -13.77 -2.69
N TYR A 35 0.61 -12.84 -1.99
CA TYR A 35 0.08 -12.35 -0.73
C TYR A 35 -1.19 -11.51 -0.98
N VAL A 36 -2.27 -11.82 -0.27
CA VAL A 36 -3.53 -11.10 -0.30
C VAL A 36 -3.82 -10.58 1.12
N PRO A 37 -3.78 -9.25 1.33
CA PRO A 37 -4.00 -8.70 2.66
C PRO A 37 -5.44 -8.96 3.15
N GLY A 38 -5.59 -9.28 4.43
CA GLY A 38 -6.91 -9.44 5.06
C GLY A 38 -7.63 -8.10 5.25
N LEU A 39 -8.97 -8.11 5.36
CA LEU A 39 -9.76 -6.88 5.55
C LEU A 39 -9.28 -6.08 6.77
N GLY A 40 -9.08 -6.74 7.92
CA GLY A 40 -8.58 -6.09 9.13
C GLY A 40 -7.20 -5.48 8.97
N GLU A 41 -6.36 -6.10 8.18
CA GLU A 41 -5.03 -5.59 7.88
C GLU A 41 -5.09 -4.31 7.04
N ILE A 42 -5.92 -4.27 5.98
CA ILE A 42 -6.11 -3.06 5.18
C ILE A 42 -6.68 -1.95 6.05
N MET A 43 -7.69 -2.25 6.90
CA MET A 43 -8.29 -1.27 7.79
C MET A 43 -7.29 -0.68 8.78
N ASN A 44 -6.45 -1.51 9.40
CA ASN A 44 -5.50 -1.06 10.43
C ASN A 44 -4.26 -0.38 9.85
N ASN A 45 -3.74 -0.89 8.72
CA ASN A 45 -2.44 -0.45 8.21
C ASN A 45 -2.56 0.65 7.15
N ASN A 46 -3.73 0.76 6.48
CA ASN A 46 -3.93 1.73 5.41
C ASN A 46 -5.07 2.70 5.74
N VAL A 47 -6.29 2.21 5.99
CA VAL A 47 -7.45 3.09 6.18
C VAL A 47 -7.32 3.96 7.43
N GLN A 48 -7.02 3.37 8.58
CA GLN A 48 -6.95 4.11 9.85
C GLN A 48 -5.82 5.15 9.87
N PRO A 49 -4.59 4.87 9.43
CA PRO A 49 -3.54 5.88 9.39
C PRO A 49 -3.89 7.08 8.53
N HIS A 50 -4.40 6.87 7.30
CA HIS A 50 -4.76 7.97 6.40
C HIS A 50 -5.99 8.75 6.90
N HIS A 51 -6.95 8.08 7.55
CA HIS A 51 -8.06 8.75 8.22
C HIS A 51 -7.56 9.71 9.31
N ILE A 52 -6.62 9.28 10.18
CA ILE A 52 -6.03 10.12 11.24
C ILE A 52 -5.27 11.31 10.62
N LYS A 53 -4.39 11.04 9.66
CA LYS A 53 -3.55 12.06 9.02
C LYS A 53 -4.36 13.09 8.26
N LEU A 54 -5.44 12.68 7.59
CA LEU A 54 -6.39 13.57 6.94
C LEU A 54 -6.97 14.60 7.92
N ASN A 55 -7.41 14.15 9.10
CA ASN A 55 -7.94 15.07 10.11
C ASN A 55 -6.89 16.05 10.62
N LEU A 56 -5.70 15.56 10.96
CA LEU A 56 -4.62 16.38 11.48
C LEU A 56 -4.20 17.45 10.45
N SER A 57 -4.02 17.05 9.20
CA SER A 57 -3.67 17.98 8.11
C SER A 57 -4.72 19.07 7.93
N GLY A 58 -6.00 18.71 7.93
CA GLY A 58 -7.09 19.69 7.79
C GLY A 58 -7.25 20.58 9.03
N GLN A 59 -7.00 20.08 10.23
CA GLN A 59 -7.02 20.88 11.47
C GLN A 59 -5.95 21.97 11.47
N PHE A 60 -4.76 21.66 10.96
CA PHE A 60 -3.65 22.61 10.84
C PHE A 60 -3.69 23.43 9.54
N ASN A 61 -4.74 23.30 8.73
CA ASN A 61 -4.90 23.99 7.43
C ASN A 61 -3.79 23.66 6.43
N ASN A 62 -3.16 22.50 6.55
CA ASN A 62 -2.23 21.98 5.57
C ASN A 62 -3.00 21.31 4.42
N TRP A 63 -3.59 22.15 3.57
CA TRP A 63 -4.50 21.72 2.51
C TRP A 63 -3.85 20.80 1.47
N PRO A 64 -2.59 21.02 1.04
CA PRO A 64 -1.91 20.07 0.16
C PRO A 64 -1.77 18.68 0.80
N LEU A 65 -1.37 18.60 2.07
CA LEU A 65 -1.27 17.34 2.79
C LEU A 65 -2.65 16.71 3.02
N ALA A 66 -3.67 17.53 3.35
CA ALA A 66 -5.03 17.02 3.52
C ALA A 66 -5.59 16.40 2.22
N LEU A 67 -5.29 16.99 1.06
CA LEU A 67 -5.70 16.45 -0.23
C LEU A 67 -4.98 15.13 -0.51
N TYR A 68 -3.67 15.06 -0.27
CA TYR A 68 -2.88 13.84 -0.39
C TYR A 68 -3.43 12.71 0.49
N GLU A 69 -3.68 12.98 1.77
CA GLU A 69 -4.19 11.96 2.69
C GLU A 69 -5.64 11.50 2.36
N LEU A 70 -6.43 12.37 1.73
CA LEU A 70 -7.74 11.98 1.20
C LEU A 70 -7.62 11.02 0.01
N ASP A 71 -6.65 11.25 -0.88
CA ASP A 71 -6.40 10.38 -2.03
C ASP A 71 -5.86 9.02 -1.58
N GLU A 72 -4.91 8.98 -0.64
CA GLU A 72 -4.42 7.75 -0.02
C GLU A 72 -5.55 6.96 0.67
N LEU A 73 -6.46 7.66 1.34
CA LEU A 73 -7.63 7.02 1.95
C LEU A 73 -8.56 6.40 0.90
N ARG A 74 -8.75 7.04 -0.24
CA ARG A 74 -9.50 6.47 -1.38
C ARG A 74 -8.82 5.22 -1.93
N GLU A 75 -7.49 5.25 -2.08
CA GLU A 75 -6.72 4.09 -2.54
C GLU A 75 -6.82 2.93 -1.55
N ALA A 76 -6.77 3.20 -0.26
CA ALA A 76 -6.96 2.18 0.78
C ALA A 76 -8.34 1.51 0.67
N PHE A 77 -9.42 2.26 0.41
CA PHE A 77 -10.74 1.68 0.18
C PHE A 77 -10.86 0.95 -1.16
N ASN A 78 -10.13 1.37 -2.19
CA ASN A 78 -10.05 0.62 -3.44
C ASN A 78 -9.33 -0.72 -3.24
N ALA A 79 -8.30 -0.78 -2.40
CA ALA A 79 -7.67 -2.04 -2.01
C ALA A 79 -8.67 -2.98 -1.28
N VAL A 80 -9.53 -2.44 -0.40
CA VAL A 80 -10.61 -3.24 0.20
C VAL A 80 -11.54 -3.83 -0.87
N LYS A 81 -11.98 -3.02 -1.84
CA LYS A 81 -12.83 -3.49 -2.94
C LYS A 81 -12.16 -4.58 -3.77
N GLN A 82 -10.85 -4.42 -4.04
CA GLN A 82 -10.07 -5.32 -4.86
C GLN A 82 -9.78 -6.66 -4.17
N TYR A 83 -9.34 -6.62 -2.93
CA TYR A 83 -8.83 -7.81 -2.23
C TYR A 83 -9.86 -8.46 -1.30
N GLN A 84 -10.81 -7.68 -0.79
CA GLN A 84 -11.79 -8.10 0.21
C GLN A 84 -13.23 -7.72 -0.20
N GLY A 85 -13.52 -7.83 -1.51
CA GLY A 85 -14.83 -7.47 -2.06
C GLY A 85 -16.02 -8.23 -1.43
N THR A 86 -15.78 -9.45 -0.95
CA THR A 86 -16.73 -10.22 -0.14
C THR A 86 -16.01 -10.69 1.13
N TRP A 87 -16.61 -10.42 2.29
CA TRP A 87 -16.06 -10.80 3.59
C TRP A 87 -17.15 -11.36 4.50
N ASN A 88 -16.96 -12.58 5.03
CA ASN A 88 -17.95 -13.30 5.82
C ASN A 88 -19.36 -13.31 5.18
N GLY A 89 -19.43 -13.52 3.87
CA GLY A 89 -20.68 -13.55 3.11
C GLY A 89 -21.30 -12.18 2.82
N LYS A 90 -20.70 -11.09 3.30
CA LYS A 90 -21.16 -9.71 3.04
C LYS A 90 -20.40 -9.11 1.87
N LYS A 91 -21.11 -8.45 0.96
CA LYS A 91 -20.58 -7.84 -0.25
C LYS A 91 -20.01 -6.45 0.05
N ILE A 92 -18.82 -6.40 0.64
CA ILE A 92 -18.18 -5.17 1.10
C ILE A 92 -17.96 -4.19 -0.05
N ALA A 93 -17.49 -4.65 -1.22
CA ALA A 93 -17.25 -3.79 -2.37
C ALA A 93 -18.50 -3.06 -2.87
N GLU A 94 -19.69 -3.72 -2.78
CA GLU A 94 -20.94 -3.13 -3.23
C GLU A 94 -21.52 -2.11 -2.22
N MET A 95 -21.25 -2.30 -0.92
CA MET A 95 -21.81 -1.42 0.12
C MET A 95 -20.87 -0.22 0.43
N LEU A 96 -19.57 -0.32 0.26
CA LEU A 96 -18.61 0.75 0.58
C LEU A 96 -18.97 2.12 -0.02
N PRO A 97 -19.37 2.25 -1.30
CA PRO A 97 -19.70 3.55 -1.88
C PRO A 97 -20.75 4.33 -1.10
N ALA A 98 -21.74 3.64 -0.52
CA ALA A 98 -22.80 4.29 0.28
C ALA A 98 -22.24 4.92 1.57
N PHE A 99 -21.11 4.43 2.09
CA PHE A 99 -20.49 4.92 3.31
C PHE A 99 -19.29 5.87 3.05
N THR A 100 -18.83 6.01 1.80
CA THR A 100 -17.58 6.73 1.52
C THR A 100 -17.73 7.85 0.48
N ASP A 101 -18.37 7.60 -0.66
CA ASP A 101 -18.22 8.45 -1.86
C ASP A 101 -18.75 9.87 -1.66
N THR A 102 -19.91 10.02 -1.06
CA THR A 102 -20.50 11.34 -0.76
C THR A 102 -19.61 12.13 0.19
N TYR A 103 -19.10 11.49 1.22
CA TYR A 103 -18.25 12.14 2.23
C TYR A 103 -16.89 12.55 1.68
N PHE A 104 -16.28 11.72 0.86
CA PHE A 104 -15.04 12.07 0.16
C PHE A 104 -15.22 13.28 -0.75
N THR A 105 -16.32 13.34 -1.48
CA THR A 105 -16.63 14.49 -2.33
C THR A 105 -16.79 15.78 -1.52
N VAL A 106 -17.50 15.74 -0.39
CA VAL A 106 -17.71 16.91 0.45
C VAL A 106 -16.42 17.35 1.14
N ILE A 107 -15.59 16.42 1.61
CA ILE A 107 -14.28 16.72 2.20
C ILE A 107 -13.37 17.35 1.16
N GLU A 108 -13.27 16.78 -0.03
CA GLU A 108 -12.45 17.32 -1.12
C GLU A 108 -12.85 18.75 -1.48
N LYS A 109 -14.14 19.02 -1.56
CA LYS A 109 -14.66 20.38 -1.79
C LYS A 109 -14.22 21.33 -0.67
N ALA A 110 -14.36 20.94 0.59
CA ALA A 110 -13.93 21.77 1.73
C ALA A 110 -12.42 22.02 1.73
N ILE A 111 -11.59 21.05 1.34
CA ILE A 111 -10.15 21.20 1.16
C ILE A 111 -9.83 22.22 0.07
N LYS A 112 -10.46 22.10 -1.11
CA LYS A 112 -10.27 23.02 -2.23
C LYS A 112 -10.70 24.46 -1.91
N GLU A 113 -11.76 24.60 -1.14
CA GLU A 113 -12.25 25.89 -0.63
C GLU A 113 -11.42 26.41 0.55
N LYS A 114 -10.51 25.60 1.11
CA LYS A 114 -9.72 25.91 2.31
C LYS A 114 -10.60 26.30 3.51
N ASP A 115 -11.77 25.70 3.61
CA ASP A 115 -12.77 25.98 4.63
C ASP A 115 -12.67 24.98 5.79
N THR A 116 -11.97 25.38 6.85
CA THR A 116 -11.74 24.57 8.05
C THR A 116 -13.04 24.10 8.72
N LYS A 117 -14.08 24.96 8.73
CA LYS A 117 -15.35 24.63 9.37
C LYS A 117 -16.09 23.55 8.57
N LYS A 118 -16.17 23.71 7.25
CA LYS A 118 -16.77 22.70 6.37
C LYS A 118 -15.98 21.40 6.44
N PHE A 119 -14.65 21.47 6.43
CA PHE A 119 -13.79 20.31 6.54
C PHE A 119 -14.06 19.51 7.84
N LYS A 120 -14.06 20.17 9.00
CA LYS A 120 -14.33 19.52 10.29
C LYS A 120 -15.70 18.83 10.32
N ASN A 121 -16.73 19.49 9.78
CA ASN A 121 -18.07 18.91 9.71
C ASN A 121 -18.12 17.70 8.78
N ALA A 122 -17.51 17.78 7.59
CA ALA A 122 -17.47 16.70 6.62
C ALA A 122 -16.67 15.49 7.16
N TYR A 123 -15.54 15.75 7.81
CA TYR A 123 -14.73 14.71 8.44
C TYR A 123 -15.48 13.98 9.57
N ALA A 124 -16.21 14.72 10.40
CA ALA A 124 -17.04 14.13 11.45
C ALA A 124 -18.13 13.20 10.84
N GLN A 125 -18.73 13.60 9.73
CA GLN A 125 -19.70 12.78 9.00
C GLN A 125 -19.05 11.51 8.43
N LEU A 126 -17.88 11.60 7.85
CA LEU A 126 -17.11 10.43 7.39
C LEU A 126 -16.81 9.48 8.55
N THR A 127 -16.36 9.99 9.70
CA THR A 127 -16.10 9.18 10.90
C THR A 127 -17.37 8.45 11.37
N ASN A 128 -18.52 9.12 11.35
CA ASN A 128 -19.80 8.50 11.68
C ASN A 128 -20.18 7.42 10.65
N ALA A 129 -19.91 7.63 9.37
CA ALA A 129 -20.17 6.65 8.32
C ALA A 129 -19.26 5.40 8.47
N CYS A 130 -18.00 5.56 8.91
CA CYS A 130 -17.15 4.43 9.28
C CYS A 130 -17.81 3.57 10.36
N ASN A 131 -18.30 4.20 11.42
CA ASN A 131 -18.99 3.50 12.51
C ASN A 131 -20.29 2.83 12.05
N ALA A 132 -21.06 3.48 11.18
CA ALA A 132 -22.27 2.89 10.62
C ALA A 132 -21.97 1.65 9.76
N CYS A 133 -20.88 1.70 8.96
CA CYS A 133 -20.42 0.53 8.21
C CYS A 133 -19.98 -0.60 9.14
N HIS A 134 -19.26 -0.30 10.23
CA HIS A 134 -18.86 -1.30 11.23
C HIS A 134 -20.11 -1.95 11.88
N GLN A 135 -21.13 -1.17 12.22
CA GLN A 135 -22.38 -1.69 12.77
C GLN A 135 -23.10 -2.60 11.78
N ALA A 136 -23.22 -2.20 10.52
CA ALA A 136 -23.86 -2.99 9.47
C ALA A 136 -23.14 -4.33 9.19
N ASN A 137 -21.86 -4.43 9.59
CA ASN A 137 -21.03 -5.60 9.38
C ASN A 137 -20.72 -6.39 10.67
N ASP A 138 -21.52 -6.24 11.73
CA ASP A 138 -21.35 -6.92 13.02
C ASP A 138 -20.00 -6.63 13.68
N ARG A 139 -19.52 -5.39 13.53
CA ARG A 139 -18.26 -4.87 14.09
C ARG A 139 -18.48 -3.62 14.94
N SER A 140 -19.65 -3.50 15.56
CA SER A 140 -20.02 -2.36 16.42
C SER A 140 -19.06 -2.14 17.60
N PHE A 141 -18.29 -3.15 17.97
CA PHE A 141 -17.24 -3.05 18.98
C PHE A 141 -15.98 -2.30 18.51
N ILE A 142 -15.83 -2.04 17.20
CA ILE A 142 -14.78 -1.21 16.61
C ILE A 142 -15.36 0.19 16.43
N VAL A 143 -15.01 1.10 17.34
CA VAL A 143 -15.51 2.49 17.32
C VAL A 143 -14.39 3.44 16.89
N ILE A 144 -14.60 4.07 15.74
CA ILE A 144 -13.68 5.10 15.23
C ILE A 144 -14.02 6.44 15.85
N LYS A 145 -13.00 7.18 16.29
CA LYS A 145 -13.12 8.50 16.91
C LYS A 145 -12.41 9.56 16.07
N ILE A 146 -12.81 10.81 16.24
CA ILE A 146 -12.03 11.94 15.72
C ILE A 146 -10.75 12.01 16.56
N PRO A 147 -9.54 11.97 15.95
CA PRO A 147 -8.29 12.02 16.69
C PRO A 147 -8.08 13.40 17.35
N GLU A 148 -7.66 13.39 18.61
CA GLU A 148 -7.36 14.61 19.40
C GLU A 148 -5.87 14.95 19.36
N SER A 149 -5.01 13.98 19.07
CA SER A 149 -3.56 14.13 18.99
C SER A 149 -2.97 13.21 17.92
N SER A 150 -1.74 13.52 17.48
CA SER A 150 -1.02 12.69 16.51
C SER A 150 -0.36 11.49 17.19
N PRO A 151 -0.59 10.25 16.71
CA PRO A 151 0.22 9.10 17.08
C PRO A 151 1.52 9.00 16.26
N PHE A 152 1.73 9.89 15.29
CA PHE A 152 2.88 9.88 14.39
C PHE A 152 3.94 10.86 14.88
N SER A 153 4.92 10.35 15.62
CA SER A 153 5.99 11.16 16.23
C SER A 153 7.02 11.72 15.23
N ASN A 154 7.00 11.21 14.00
CA ASN A 154 7.98 11.52 12.96
C ASN A 154 7.38 12.26 11.75
N GLN A 155 6.16 12.80 11.87
CA GLN A 155 5.50 13.54 10.80
C GLN A 155 4.94 14.86 11.33
N GLU A 156 5.26 15.96 10.62
CA GLU A 156 4.71 17.28 10.86
C GLU A 156 3.42 17.49 10.07
N PHE A 157 2.40 18.04 10.69
CA PHE A 157 1.11 18.29 10.07
C PHE A 157 0.84 19.78 9.81
N GLU A 158 1.61 20.67 10.45
CA GLU A 158 1.53 22.10 10.13
C GLU A 158 2.14 22.39 8.75
N PRO A 159 1.62 23.42 8.03
CA PRO A 159 2.26 23.83 6.79
C PRO A 159 3.68 24.33 7.03
N ILE A 160 4.62 23.91 6.18
CA ILE A 160 5.98 24.46 6.22
C ILE A 160 5.91 25.93 5.85
N LYS A 161 6.39 26.80 6.73
CA LYS A 161 6.55 28.22 6.43
C LYS A 161 7.72 28.37 5.48
N THR A 162 7.43 28.60 4.19
CA THR A 162 8.47 29.02 3.23
C THR A 162 8.80 30.48 3.53
N ASN A 163 10.05 30.72 3.94
CA ASN A 163 10.60 32.07 4.08
C ASN A 163 10.73 32.76 2.72
#